data_85e56d78876670491c7ec1b7261d2032
#
_entry.id   85e56d78876670491c7ec1b7261d2032
#
_cell.length_a   1.000
_cell.length_b   1.000
_cell.length_c   1.000
_cell.angle_alpha   90.00
_cell.angle_beta   90.00
_cell.angle_gamma   90.00
#
_symmetry.space_group_name_H-M   'P 1'
#
loop_
_entity.id
_entity.type
_entity.pdbx_description
1 polymer ?
#
loop_
_entity_poly.entity_id
_entity_poly.type
_entity_poly.pdbx_seq_one_letter_code
_entity_poly.pdbx_strand_id
1 'polypeptide(L)'
;TEYEDVGGVQFPMRWHQHQDFDDGAHQPNVSGGDHSFGLETISDVRINVDGAALTVPDAVRRALVQPVRVETEQLADGVWLLGGGSHNSVAVEFRDHVAVIEAPLNEERSLAVIEEVMSLAPNKPIRFIVTTHHHWDHLGGLRTYVHEGATVITHDGNKPYYQEILRAGPWTLE
;
A
#
# COMPACT_ATOMS: atom_id res chain seq x y z
N THR A 1 -1.76 -25.19 9.99
CA THR A 1 -2.03 -25.48 8.55
C THR A 1 -2.11 -26.99 8.42
N GLU A 2 -3.21 -27.50 7.86
CA GLU A 2 -3.42 -28.91 7.60
C GLU A 2 -3.17 -29.16 6.13
N TYR A 3 -2.32 -30.15 5.80
CA TYR A 3 -1.98 -30.50 4.42
C TYR A 3 -2.50 -31.89 4.09
N GLU A 4 -2.96 -32.08 2.86
CA GLU A 4 -3.31 -33.39 2.28
C GLU A 4 -2.54 -33.60 1.00
N ASP A 5 -2.22 -34.85 0.66
CA ASP A 5 -1.65 -35.21 -0.62
C ASP A 5 -2.74 -35.21 -1.69
N VAL A 6 -2.61 -34.30 -2.65
CA VAL A 6 -3.50 -34.24 -3.80
C VAL A 6 -2.68 -34.50 -5.06
N GLY A 7 -2.69 -35.75 -5.52
CA GLY A 7 -1.97 -36.15 -6.73
C GLY A 7 -0.45 -35.93 -6.69
N GLY A 8 0.17 -36.18 -5.52
CA GLY A 8 1.60 -36.00 -5.30
C GLY A 8 2.02 -34.61 -4.86
N VAL A 9 1.08 -33.69 -4.67
CA VAL A 9 1.32 -32.34 -4.16
C VAL A 9 0.72 -32.18 -2.76
N GLN A 10 1.55 -31.75 -1.81
CA GLN A 10 1.06 -31.40 -0.49
C GLN A 10 0.29 -30.08 -0.57
N PHE A 11 -1.05 -30.16 -0.50
CA PHE A 11 -1.94 -29.04 -0.63
C PHE A 11 -2.48 -28.60 0.73
N PRO A 12 -2.49 -27.29 1.08
CA PRO A 12 -3.03 -26.81 2.34
C PRO A 12 -4.56 -26.86 2.30
N MET A 13 -5.18 -27.76 3.10
CA MET A 13 -6.62 -27.89 3.19
C MET A 13 -7.26 -26.94 4.20
N ARG A 14 -6.43 -26.39 5.10
CA ARG A 14 -6.88 -25.43 6.10
C ARG A 14 -5.78 -24.45 6.41
N TRP A 15 -6.09 -23.18 6.36
CA TRP A 15 -5.15 -22.12 6.73
C TRP A 15 -5.84 -21.01 7.50
N HIS A 16 -5.09 -20.41 8.40
CA HIS A 16 -5.50 -19.27 9.18
C HIS A 16 -4.73 -18.07 8.67
N GLN A 17 -5.45 -16.99 8.43
CA GLN A 17 -4.83 -15.70 8.19
C GLN A 17 -4.75 -14.97 9.54
N HIS A 18 -3.54 -14.80 10.03
CA HIS A 18 -3.24 -13.97 11.19
C HIS A 18 -2.69 -12.64 10.69
N GLN A 19 -3.12 -11.57 11.30
CA GLN A 19 -2.43 -10.30 11.17
C GLN A 19 -1.78 -10.02 12.52
N ASP A 20 -0.48 -10.22 12.58
CA ASP A 20 0.32 -9.77 13.70
C ASP A 20 0.45 -8.26 13.57
N PHE A 21 -0.23 -7.53 14.42
CA PHE A 21 0.15 -6.15 14.66
C PHE A 21 1.40 -6.20 15.55
N ASP A 22 2.57 -6.16 14.93
CA ASP A 22 3.80 -5.87 15.63
C ASP A 22 3.75 -4.41 16.05
N ASP A 23 3.21 -4.16 17.24
CA ASP A 23 3.19 -2.83 17.85
C ASP A 23 4.58 -2.41 18.39
N GLY A 24 5.62 -3.17 18.03
CA GLY A 24 6.99 -2.92 18.49
C GLY A 24 7.18 -3.09 19.99
N ALA A 25 6.11 -3.39 20.73
CA ALA A 25 6.14 -3.71 22.12
C ALA A 25 6.08 -5.22 22.29
N HIS A 26 7.20 -5.88 22.18
CA HIS A 26 7.35 -7.25 22.68
C HIS A 26 7.09 -7.27 24.19
N GLN A 27 5.81 -7.14 24.55
CA GLN A 27 5.34 -7.38 25.90
C GLN A 27 5.01 -8.89 26.00
N PRO A 28 5.85 -9.72 26.61
CA PRO A 28 5.66 -11.17 26.64
C PRO A 28 4.43 -11.63 27.43
N ASN A 29 3.60 -10.71 27.91
CA ASN A 29 2.44 -10.98 28.76
C ASN A 29 1.17 -10.22 28.41
N VAL A 30 1.11 -9.49 27.34
CA VAL A 30 -0.17 -9.08 26.79
C VAL A 30 -0.58 -10.22 25.87
N SER A 31 -1.59 -10.96 26.28
CA SER A 31 -2.38 -11.78 25.38
C SER A 31 -2.98 -10.83 24.34
N GLY A 32 -2.18 -10.38 23.40
CA GLY A 32 -2.61 -9.75 22.18
C GLY A 32 -3.58 -10.75 21.59
N GLY A 33 -4.85 -10.38 21.54
CA GLY A 33 -5.87 -11.28 21.06
C GLY A 33 -5.39 -11.80 19.71
N ASP A 34 -5.33 -13.10 19.56
CA ASP A 34 -5.08 -13.79 18.31
C ASP A 34 -6.14 -13.28 17.31
N HIS A 35 -5.81 -12.22 16.58
CA HIS A 35 -6.70 -11.63 15.61
C HIS A 35 -6.64 -12.48 14.34
N SER A 36 -7.30 -13.61 14.39
CA SER A 36 -7.58 -14.42 13.22
C SER A 36 -8.56 -13.64 12.33
N PHE A 37 -8.08 -13.14 11.19
CA PHE A 37 -8.91 -12.45 10.20
C PHE A 37 -9.73 -13.42 9.36
N GLY A 38 -9.28 -14.62 9.21
CA GLY A 38 -9.96 -15.62 8.41
C GLY A 38 -9.49 -17.02 8.71
N LEU A 39 -10.45 -17.92 8.69
CA LEU A 39 -10.21 -19.35 8.64
C LEU A 39 -10.76 -19.83 7.29
N GLU A 40 -9.88 -20.34 6.44
CA GLU A 40 -10.29 -20.96 5.19
C GLU A 40 -10.13 -22.47 5.29
N THR A 41 -11.19 -23.16 4.91
CA THR A 41 -11.21 -24.62 4.82
C THR A 41 -11.56 -25.00 3.39
N ILE A 42 -10.68 -25.79 2.76
CA ILE A 42 -10.82 -26.28 1.41
C ILE A 42 -11.33 -27.71 1.51
N SER A 43 -12.47 -28.02 0.92
CA SER A 43 -13.11 -29.32 1.04
C SER A 43 -12.93 -30.21 -0.20
N ASP A 44 -12.58 -29.64 -1.34
CA ASP A 44 -12.41 -30.35 -2.61
C ASP A 44 -11.31 -29.70 -3.44
N VAL A 45 -10.28 -30.45 -3.76
CA VAL A 45 -9.19 -30.03 -4.64
C VAL A 45 -9.10 -31.00 -5.82
N ARG A 46 -9.18 -30.47 -7.01
CA ARG A 46 -9.04 -31.23 -8.25
C ARG A 46 -7.92 -30.63 -9.08
N ILE A 47 -6.95 -31.43 -9.41
CA ILE A 47 -5.82 -31.05 -10.29
C ILE A 47 -6.11 -31.44 -11.73
N ASN A 48 -5.54 -30.68 -12.66
CA ASN A 48 -5.60 -30.96 -14.09
C ASN A 48 -7.04 -31.18 -14.62
N VAL A 49 -8.01 -30.44 -14.08
CA VAL A 49 -9.40 -30.47 -14.59
C VAL A 49 -9.47 -29.81 -15.96
N ASP A 50 -9.99 -30.56 -16.92
CA ASP A 50 -10.24 -30.01 -18.24
C ASP A 50 -11.35 -28.95 -18.19
N GLY A 51 -11.11 -27.81 -18.87
CA GLY A 51 -12.15 -26.81 -19.08
C GLY A 51 -12.49 -25.93 -17.90
N ALA A 52 -11.64 -25.85 -16.86
CA ALA A 52 -11.80 -24.88 -15.77
C ALA A 52 -11.55 -23.44 -16.25
N ALA A 53 -12.31 -22.96 -17.22
CA ALA A 53 -12.30 -21.56 -17.58
C ALA A 53 -13.08 -20.78 -16.52
N LEU A 54 -12.40 -19.97 -15.74
CA LEU A 54 -13.02 -18.99 -14.87
C LEU A 54 -13.74 -17.96 -15.77
N THR A 55 -15.04 -18.06 -15.84
CA THR A 55 -15.84 -17.09 -16.58
C THR A 55 -15.97 -15.82 -15.76
N VAL A 56 -15.37 -14.74 -16.23
CA VAL A 56 -15.56 -13.42 -15.62
C VAL A 56 -17.02 -13.01 -15.79
N PRO A 57 -17.77 -12.75 -14.69
CA PRO A 57 -19.14 -12.29 -14.79
C PRO A 57 -19.28 -11.04 -15.67
N ASP A 58 -20.36 -10.95 -16.43
CA ASP A 58 -20.58 -9.82 -17.34
C ASP A 58 -20.61 -8.47 -16.63
N ALA A 59 -21.10 -8.40 -15.41
CA ALA A 59 -21.08 -7.19 -14.60
C ALA A 59 -19.64 -6.71 -14.32
N VAL A 60 -18.73 -7.65 -14.02
CA VAL A 60 -17.30 -7.32 -13.79
C VAL A 60 -16.62 -6.95 -15.09
N ARG A 61 -16.89 -7.69 -16.19
CA ARG A 61 -16.33 -7.42 -17.50
C ARG A 61 -16.68 -6.03 -18.05
N ARG A 62 -17.88 -5.55 -17.73
CA ARG A 62 -18.41 -4.25 -18.17
C ARG A 62 -18.23 -3.14 -17.15
N ALA A 63 -17.71 -3.45 -15.97
CA ALA A 63 -17.46 -2.44 -14.95
C ALA A 63 -16.44 -1.42 -15.50
N LEU A 64 -16.79 -0.16 -15.39
CA LEU A 64 -15.85 0.92 -15.70
C LEU A 64 -14.85 1.05 -14.54
N VAL A 65 -13.59 1.05 -14.88
CA VAL A 65 -12.55 1.42 -13.92
C VAL A 65 -12.77 2.90 -13.57
N GLN A 66 -12.99 3.17 -12.29
CA GLN A 66 -13.13 4.55 -11.83
C GLN A 66 -11.75 5.23 -11.91
N PRO A 67 -11.66 6.42 -12.48
CA PRO A 67 -10.39 7.15 -12.49
C PRO A 67 -9.97 7.47 -11.06
N VAL A 68 -8.67 7.52 -10.85
CA VAL A 68 -8.12 8.02 -9.58
C VAL A 68 -8.50 9.48 -9.44
N ARG A 69 -8.98 9.85 -8.27
CA ARG A 69 -9.34 11.22 -7.92
C ARG A 69 -8.73 11.61 -6.59
N VAL A 70 -8.45 12.88 -6.42
CA VAL A 70 -8.03 13.47 -5.15
C VAL A 70 -9.15 14.37 -4.65
N GLU A 71 -9.59 14.14 -3.43
CA GLU A 71 -10.55 14.98 -2.73
C GLU A 71 -9.78 15.78 -1.69
N THR A 72 -9.70 17.08 -1.88
CA THR A 72 -8.86 17.96 -1.06
C THR A 72 -9.70 18.65 0.01
N GLU A 73 -9.25 18.54 1.25
CA GLU A 73 -9.81 19.26 2.39
C GLU A 73 -8.69 20.08 3.07
N GLN A 74 -8.89 21.37 3.21
CA GLN A 74 -7.95 22.21 3.95
C GLN A 74 -8.18 22.06 5.45
N LEU A 75 -7.19 21.53 6.17
CA LEU A 75 -7.24 21.34 7.61
C LEU A 75 -6.77 22.58 8.39
N ALA A 76 -5.80 23.29 7.84
CA ALA A 76 -5.25 24.54 8.37
C ALA A 76 -4.53 25.30 7.25
N ASP A 77 -4.03 26.52 7.53
CA ASP A 77 -3.20 27.25 6.59
C ASP A 77 -1.97 26.42 6.19
N GLY A 78 -1.87 26.11 4.89
CA GLY A 78 -0.78 25.29 4.35
C GLY A 78 -0.83 23.81 4.73
N VAL A 79 -1.98 23.29 5.19
CA VAL A 79 -2.14 21.87 5.53
C VAL A 79 -3.42 21.34 4.88
N TRP A 80 -3.28 20.30 4.06
CA TRP A 80 -4.37 19.68 3.33
C TRP A 80 -4.42 18.17 3.52
N LEU A 81 -5.64 17.66 3.74
CA LEU A 81 -5.93 16.24 3.59
C LEU A 81 -6.23 15.95 2.11
N LEU A 82 -5.60 14.95 1.57
CA LEU A 82 -5.72 14.52 0.19
C LEU A 82 -6.36 13.12 0.18
N GLY A 83 -7.68 13.11 0.12
CA GLY A 83 -8.54 11.94 0.16
C GLY A 83 -8.91 11.43 -1.24
N GLY A 84 -10.00 10.65 -1.31
CA GLY A 84 -10.57 10.13 -2.56
C GLY A 84 -10.19 8.68 -2.90
N GLY A 85 -9.49 8.01 -2.01
CA GLY A 85 -9.16 6.58 -2.05
C GLY A 85 -9.43 5.90 -0.70
N SER A 86 -9.02 4.65 -0.57
CA SER A 86 -9.08 3.91 0.71
C SER A 86 -8.08 4.44 1.73
N HIS A 87 -6.98 5.02 1.27
CA HIS A 87 -5.91 5.61 2.07
C HIS A 87 -5.65 7.04 1.62
N ASN A 88 -5.30 7.89 2.57
CA ASN A 88 -5.15 9.31 2.36
C ASN A 88 -3.69 9.74 2.48
N SER A 89 -3.38 10.91 1.91
CA SER A 89 -2.13 11.62 2.15
C SER A 89 -2.40 12.95 2.84
N VAL A 90 -1.39 13.52 3.46
CA VAL A 90 -1.45 14.89 3.98
C VAL A 90 -0.32 15.69 3.35
N ALA A 91 -0.64 16.86 2.82
CA ALA A 91 0.37 17.82 2.36
C ALA A 91 0.54 18.94 3.38
N VAL A 92 1.80 19.26 3.66
CA VAL A 92 2.19 20.37 4.56
C VAL A 92 3.10 21.32 3.80
N GLU A 93 2.66 22.54 3.63
CA GLU A 93 3.39 23.59 2.96
C GLU A 93 4.35 24.29 3.92
N PHE A 94 5.59 24.39 3.51
CA PHE A 94 6.60 25.21 4.16
C PHE A 94 6.92 26.45 3.31
N ARG A 95 7.80 27.29 3.78
CA ARG A 95 8.15 28.53 3.08
C ARG A 95 8.65 28.30 1.65
N ASP A 96 9.42 27.26 1.42
CA ASP A 96 10.13 26.98 0.15
C ASP A 96 9.92 25.57 -0.42
N HIS A 97 9.11 24.75 0.22
CA HIS A 97 8.82 23.38 -0.20
C HIS A 97 7.53 22.85 0.40
N VAL A 98 7.13 21.67 -0.05
CA VAL A 98 6.05 20.87 0.55
C VAL A 98 6.62 19.55 1.06
N ALA A 99 6.11 19.08 2.19
CA ALA A 99 6.23 17.71 2.63
C ALA A 99 4.91 16.98 2.43
N VAL A 100 4.95 15.77 1.89
CA VAL A 100 3.79 14.88 1.79
C VAL A 100 3.97 13.74 2.77
N ILE A 101 2.91 13.39 3.48
CA ILE A 101 2.87 12.29 4.44
C ILE A 101 2.02 11.20 3.81
N GLU A 102 2.54 9.99 3.72
CA GLU A 102 2.00 8.80 3.09
C GLU A 102 1.97 8.85 1.55
N ALA A 103 2.46 7.77 0.96
CA ALA A 103 2.47 7.51 -0.49
C ALA A 103 1.63 6.25 -0.80
N PRO A 104 0.32 6.28 -0.56
CA PRO A 104 -0.49 5.08 -0.53
C PRO A 104 -0.72 4.46 -1.91
N LEU A 105 -1.02 3.16 -1.88
CA LEU A 105 -1.55 2.34 -2.97
C LEU A 105 -0.57 2.13 -4.13
N ASN A 106 -0.46 3.07 -5.06
CA ASN A 106 0.26 2.87 -6.32
C ASN A 106 0.75 4.20 -6.93
N GLU A 107 1.43 4.08 -8.06
CA GLU A 107 1.95 5.19 -8.83
C GLU A 107 0.86 6.14 -9.33
N GLU A 108 -0.24 5.60 -9.88
CA GLU A 108 -1.33 6.42 -10.42
C GLU A 108 -1.91 7.34 -9.33
N ARG A 109 -2.10 6.81 -8.12
CA ARG A 109 -2.54 7.60 -6.96
C ARG A 109 -1.51 8.66 -6.58
N SER A 110 -0.23 8.31 -6.58
CA SER A 110 0.84 9.26 -6.24
C SER A 110 0.97 10.39 -7.26
N LEU A 111 0.87 10.08 -8.55
CA LEU A 111 0.87 11.11 -9.60
C LEU A 111 -0.30 12.09 -9.44
N ALA A 112 -1.51 11.58 -9.16
CA ALA A 112 -2.66 12.43 -8.91
C ALA A 112 -2.48 13.33 -7.68
N VAL A 113 -1.90 12.80 -6.60
CA VAL A 113 -1.59 13.58 -5.38
C VAL A 113 -0.53 14.64 -5.66
N ILE A 114 0.53 14.30 -6.41
CA ILE A 114 1.58 15.25 -6.79
C ILE A 114 1.00 16.40 -7.62
N GLU A 115 0.16 16.09 -8.62
CA GLU A 115 -0.50 17.10 -9.45
C GLU A 115 -1.36 18.05 -8.59
N GLU A 116 -2.14 17.51 -7.67
CA GLU A 116 -2.95 18.31 -6.76
C GLU A 116 -2.10 19.20 -5.86
N VAL A 117 -1.03 18.66 -5.26
CA VAL A 117 -0.09 19.44 -4.42
C VAL A 117 0.56 20.57 -5.21
N MET A 118 0.94 20.35 -6.47
CA MET A 118 1.50 21.38 -7.33
C MET A 118 0.48 22.47 -7.65
N SER A 119 -0.81 22.15 -7.69
CA SER A 119 -1.90 23.12 -7.85
C SER A 119 -2.11 23.94 -6.58
N LEU A 120 -2.05 23.31 -5.40
CA LEU A 120 -2.26 23.96 -4.11
C LEU A 120 -1.09 24.86 -3.69
N ALA A 121 0.13 24.44 -3.97
CA ALA A 121 1.36 25.16 -3.63
C ALA A 121 2.26 25.36 -4.86
N PRO A 122 1.85 26.21 -5.82
CA PRO A 122 2.58 26.40 -7.06
C PRO A 122 4.01 26.93 -6.80
N ASN A 123 4.95 26.42 -7.58
CA ASN A 123 6.38 26.76 -7.50
C ASN A 123 7.13 26.26 -6.24
N LYS A 124 6.52 25.38 -5.46
CA LYS A 124 7.19 24.72 -4.34
C LYS A 124 7.38 23.23 -4.63
N PRO A 125 8.63 22.73 -4.63
CA PRO A 125 8.86 21.31 -4.87
C PRO A 125 8.37 20.48 -3.68
N ILE A 126 7.91 19.28 -3.95
CA ILE A 126 7.75 18.25 -2.90
C ILE A 126 9.15 17.77 -2.52
N ARG A 127 9.68 18.27 -1.43
CA ARG A 127 11.04 17.95 -0.98
C ARG A 127 11.10 16.70 -0.14
N PHE A 128 10.04 16.40 0.60
CA PHE A 128 10.00 15.28 1.53
C PHE A 128 8.75 14.45 1.33
N ILE A 129 8.94 13.13 1.37
CA ILE A 129 7.89 12.15 1.55
C ILE A 129 8.10 11.45 2.89
N VAL A 130 7.12 11.55 3.78
CA VAL A 130 7.15 10.97 5.12
C VAL A 130 6.33 9.69 5.11
N THR A 131 6.90 8.57 5.52
CA THR A 131 6.20 7.31 5.63
C THR A 131 6.05 6.93 7.10
N THR A 132 4.84 6.57 7.53
CA THR A 132 4.58 6.16 8.91
C THR A 132 5.06 4.74 9.14
N HIS A 133 4.82 3.83 8.21
CA HIS A 133 5.27 2.45 8.27
C HIS A 133 5.43 1.84 6.85
N HIS A 134 5.85 0.58 6.79
CA HIS A 134 6.29 -0.05 5.53
C HIS A 134 5.24 -0.93 4.85
N HIS A 135 3.98 -0.90 5.26
CA HIS A 135 2.94 -1.64 4.56
C HIS A 135 2.69 -1.06 3.17
N TRP A 136 2.42 -1.94 2.20
CA TRP A 136 2.30 -1.58 0.78
C TRP A 136 1.18 -0.56 0.52
N ASP A 137 0.10 -0.63 1.28
CA ASP A 137 -1.06 0.26 1.20
C ASP A 137 -0.74 1.70 1.66
N HIS A 138 0.40 1.90 2.36
CA HIS A 138 0.90 3.19 2.80
C HIS A 138 2.12 3.68 2.01
N LEU A 139 2.84 2.79 1.33
CA LEU A 139 4.06 3.18 0.62
C LEU A 139 4.14 2.68 -0.83
N GLY A 140 3.08 2.05 -1.36
CA GLY A 140 3.11 1.48 -2.70
C GLY A 140 3.42 2.47 -3.83
N GLY A 141 3.18 3.75 -3.60
CA GLY A 141 3.54 4.83 -4.51
C GLY A 141 4.84 5.57 -4.20
N LEU A 142 5.63 5.11 -3.22
CA LEU A 142 6.86 5.79 -2.77
C LEU A 142 7.87 6.07 -3.89
N ARG A 143 8.00 5.13 -4.84
CA ARG A 143 8.92 5.25 -5.98
C ARG A 143 8.66 6.51 -6.79
N THR A 144 7.40 6.87 -6.97
CA THR A 144 7.00 8.06 -7.73
C THR A 144 7.57 9.32 -7.10
N TYR A 145 7.43 9.48 -5.79
CA TYR A 145 8.00 10.64 -5.08
C TYR A 145 9.54 10.67 -5.11
N VAL A 146 10.18 9.51 -5.00
CA VAL A 146 11.65 9.40 -5.10
C VAL A 146 12.11 9.76 -6.52
N HIS A 147 11.37 9.35 -7.55
CA HIS A 147 11.63 9.72 -8.93
C HIS A 147 11.54 11.24 -9.15
N GLU A 148 10.56 11.88 -8.54
CA GLU A 148 10.37 13.33 -8.57
C GLU A 148 11.38 14.10 -7.68
N GLY A 149 12.29 13.39 -7.04
CA GLY A 149 13.39 13.99 -6.27
C GLY A 149 13.11 14.20 -4.79
N ALA A 150 12.00 13.66 -4.26
CA ALA A 150 11.70 13.77 -2.84
C ALA A 150 12.64 12.90 -2.00
N THR A 151 13.03 13.42 -0.83
CA THR A 151 13.77 12.68 0.18
C THR A 151 12.81 11.94 1.10
N VAL A 152 13.06 10.65 1.31
CA VAL A 152 12.24 9.82 2.22
C VAL A 152 12.60 10.13 3.67
N ILE A 153 11.60 10.44 4.47
CA ILE A 153 11.69 10.57 5.93
C ILE A 153 10.89 9.43 6.54
N THR A 154 11.55 8.63 7.37
CA THR A 154 10.96 7.48 8.05
C THR A 154 11.61 7.26 9.41
N HIS A 155 11.01 6.40 10.23
CA HIS A 155 11.62 6.00 11.50
C HIS A 155 12.95 5.26 11.24
N ASP A 156 13.96 5.51 12.09
CA ASP A 156 15.31 4.93 11.91
C ASP A 156 15.31 3.40 11.87
N GLY A 157 14.42 2.75 12.61
CA GLY A 157 14.23 1.31 12.57
C GLY A 157 13.83 0.75 11.20
N ASN A 158 13.24 1.56 10.32
CA ASN A 158 12.86 1.18 8.96
C ASN A 158 14.00 1.34 7.94
N LYS A 159 15.10 1.98 8.33
CA LYS A 159 16.22 2.29 7.43
C LYS A 159 16.78 1.08 6.69
N PRO A 160 17.03 -0.08 7.32
CA PRO A 160 17.53 -1.25 6.60
C PRO A 160 16.59 -1.70 5.48
N TYR A 161 15.28 -1.73 5.76
CA TYR A 161 14.26 -2.08 4.78
C TYR A 161 14.27 -1.12 3.58
N TYR A 162 14.22 0.19 3.81
CA TYR A 162 14.26 1.18 2.73
C TYR A 162 15.56 1.15 1.94
N GLN A 163 16.69 0.90 2.59
CA GLN A 163 17.96 0.74 1.91
C GLN A 163 17.99 -0.47 0.99
N GLU A 164 17.33 -1.55 1.37
CA GLU A 164 17.22 -2.75 0.55
C GLU A 164 16.33 -2.52 -0.68
N ILE A 165 15.10 -2.05 -0.48
CA ILE A 165 14.17 -1.82 -1.59
C ILE A 165 14.65 -0.73 -2.55
N LEU A 166 15.37 0.28 -2.07
CA LEU A 166 15.93 1.34 -2.91
C LEU A 166 17.23 0.94 -3.62
N ARG A 167 17.87 -0.16 -3.23
CA ARG A 167 19.04 -0.71 -3.97
C ARG A 167 18.64 -1.63 -5.12
N ALA A 168 17.50 -2.22 -5.06
CA ALA A 168 17.03 -3.22 -6.02
C ALA A 168 16.56 -2.60 -7.34
N GLY A 169 17.34 -1.65 -7.92
CA GLY A 169 17.06 -1.10 -9.26
C GLY A 169 17.25 -2.12 -10.39
N PRO A 170 16.78 -1.82 -11.62
CA PRO A 170 16.49 -0.49 -12.17
C PRO A 170 15.09 0.00 -11.78
N TRP A 171 15.04 1.27 -11.44
CA TRP A 171 13.79 1.97 -11.17
C TRP A 171 13.27 2.48 -12.51
N THR A 172 12.38 1.74 -13.12
CA THR A 172 11.65 2.22 -14.30
C THR A 172 10.24 2.55 -13.88
N LEU A 173 9.87 3.80 -14.02
CA LEU A 173 8.49 4.20 -14.22
C LEU A 173 8.26 4.08 -15.72
N GLU A 174 7.53 3.04 -16.14
CA GLU A 174 7.05 2.90 -17.52
C GLU A 174 5.62 3.40 -17.61
#